data_9ab1a9a036ddfe6c422528067090efa3
#
_entry.id   9ab1a9a036ddfe6c422528067090efa3
#
_cell.length_a   1.000
_cell.length_b   1.000
_cell.length_c   1.000
_cell.angle_alpha   90.00
_cell.angle_beta   90.00
_cell.angle_gamma   90.00
#
_symmetry.space_group_name_H-M   'P 1'
#
loop_
_entity.id
_entity.type
_entity.pdbx_description
1 polymer ?
#
loop_
_entity_poly.entity_id
_entity_poly.type
_entity_poly.pdbx_seq_one_letter_code
_entity_poly.pdbx_strand_id
1 'polypeptide(L)'
;MAENIVKKYPWLSITTTLEKYIEPDYYDKILKNYIFNGKHDLDFLKEAAESVADAANIVEFGPGTGRATSVVIAAIKDIKSLTLVELSDRMLEKCKERFSSKKFIEYINSDTIDFILSNNKQFDFAFSLWSFSHSVHQSLKSLGLEAGKIKVREAITKLLTNSLKPGGSFFLIHFDSLSQEQSISIKQRRKDNFVFQENTQQSPSKLLIDEILAKLKNNRDIDFGCQHFIGEPIKFNSMDEALEYYLNFHMESHFNESKNIQVILEELTNDIKKFQSLDGSIKITPGCFIYNIARKN
;
A
#
# COMPACT_ATOMS: atom_id res chain seq x y z
N MET A 1 15.81 -1.45 30.84
CA MET A 1 15.27 -2.51 29.93
C MET A 1 15.32 -2.06 28.49
N ALA A 2 14.82 -0.89 28.15
CA ALA A 2 14.85 -0.35 26.77
C ALA A 2 16.27 -0.18 26.19
N GLU A 3 17.23 0.33 26.97
CA GLU A 3 18.62 0.53 26.53
C GLU A 3 19.33 -0.77 26.10
N ASN A 4 19.04 -1.90 26.76
CA ASN A 4 19.63 -3.19 26.40
C ASN A 4 19.07 -3.74 25.09
N ILE A 5 17.80 -3.45 24.76
CA ILE A 5 17.19 -3.90 23.52
C ILE A 5 17.72 -3.08 22.33
N VAL A 6 17.82 -1.76 22.47
CA VAL A 6 18.40 -0.88 21.44
C VAL A 6 19.88 -1.20 21.21
N LYS A 7 20.63 -1.60 22.27
CA LYS A 7 22.01 -2.05 22.12
C LYS A 7 22.12 -3.36 21.34
N LYS A 8 21.14 -4.27 21.47
CA LYS A 8 21.07 -5.53 20.72
C LYS A 8 20.59 -5.31 19.28
N TYR A 9 19.68 -4.38 19.08
CA TYR A 9 19.07 -4.05 17.80
C TYR A 9 19.20 -2.54 17.54
N PRO A 10 20.37 -2.06 17.06
CA PRO A 10 20.65 -0.61 16.89
C PRO A 10 19.66 0.08 15.95
N TRP A 11 19.13 -0.63 14.96
CA TRP A 11 18.14 -0.13 14.01
C TRP A 11 16.79 0.21 14.67
N LEU A 12 16.49 -0.29 15.86
CA LEU A 12 15.29 0.10 16.62
C LEU A 12 15.26 1.57 17.02
N SER A 13 16.41 2.23 17.11
CA SER A 13 16.46 3.66 17.36
C SER A 13 15.82 4.49 16.26
N ILE A 14 15.77 3.97 15.03
CA ILE A 14 15.16 4.59 13.86
C ILE A 14 13.63 4.44 13.90
N THR A 15 13.14 3.28 14.37
CA THR A 15 11.69 2.99 14.45
C THR A 15 10.98 3.68 15.61
N THR A 16 11.73 4.07 16.65
CA THR A 16 11.19 4.76 17.83
C THR A 16 11.12 6.27 17.68
N THR A 17 11.62 6.83 16.58
CA THR A 17 11.41 8.25 16.26
C THR A 17 9.93 8.52 15.99
N LEU A 18 9.46 9.69 16.39
CA LEU A 18 8.08 10.14 16.50
C LEU A 18 7.25 10.08 15.19
N GLU A 19 7.83 9.70 14.06
CA GLU A 19 7.15 9.65 12.78
C GLU A 19 6.63 8.24 12.50
N LYS A 20 5.33 8.16 12.24
CA LYS A 20 4.58 6.93 11.97
C LYS A 20 4.85 6.30 10.59
N TYR A 21 5.92 6.69 9.92
CA TYR A 21 6.22 6.26 8.56
C TYR A 21 7.66 5.75 8.43
N ILE A 22 7.81 4.77 7.54
CA ILE A 22 9.09 4.21 7.13
C ILE A 22 10.02 5.28 6.54
N GLU A 23 11.33 5.10 6.75
CA GLU A 23 12.32 5.92 6.08
C GLU A 23 12.23 5.76 4.54
N PRO A 24 12.13 6.87 3.78
CA PRO A 24 11.91 6.82 2.33
C PRO A 24 12.88 5.94 1.56
N ASP A 25 14.18 6.06 1.85
CA ASP A 25 15.22 5.30 1.14
C ASP A 25 15.16 3.79 1.47
N TYR A 26 14.71 3.44 2.67
CA TYR A 26 14.52 2.04 3.09
C TYR A 26 13.33 1.42 2.39
N TYR A 27 12.23 2.18 2.22
CA TYR A 27 11.05 1.75 1.49
C TYR A 27 11.36 1.32 0.06
N ASP A 28 12.07 2.17 -0.69
CA ASP A 28 12.46 1.86 -2.07
C ASP A 28 13.38 0.63 -2.16
N LYS A 29 14.25 0.41 -1.17
CA LYS A 29 15.13 -0.76 -1.09
C LYS A 29 14.34 -2.05 -0.90
N ILE A 30 13.35 -2.04 -0.02
CA ILE A 30 12.54 -3.23 0.28
C ILE A 30 11.70 -3.66 -0.92
N LEU A 31 11.01 -2.72 -1.57
CA LEU A 31 10.11 -3.02 -2.67
C LEU A 31 10.80 -3.63 -3.90
N LYS A 32 12.12 -3.53 -4.02
CA LYS A 32 12.89 -4.25 -5.04
C LYS A 32 12.82 -5.78 -4.91
N ASN A 33 12.45 -6.28 -3.73
CA ASN A 33 12.32 -7.72 -3.47
C ASN A 33 10.95 -8.28 -3.86
N TYR A 34 9.99 -7.41 -4.26
CA TYR A 34 8.65 -7.83 -4.66
C TYR A 34 8.62 -8.21 -6.12
N ILE A 35 8.80 -9.52 -6.38
CA ILE A 35 8.80 -10.11 -7.72
C ILE A 35 7.65 -11.11 -7.81
N PHE A 36 6.80 -10.95 -8.82
CA PHE A 36 5.63 -11.76 -9.08
C PHE A 36 5.67 -12.27 -10.52
N ASN A 37 5.80 -13.58 -10.72
CA ASN A 37 5.97 -14.18 -12.04
C ASN A 37 7.11 -13.54 -12.86
N GLY A 38 8.25 -13.28 -12.22
CA GLY A 38 9.42 -12.67 -12.86
C GLY A 38 9.30 -11.17 -13.17
N LYS A 39 8.22 -10.50 -12.72
CA LYS A 39 7.98 -9.06 -12.89
C LYS A 39 7.97 -8.35 -11.54
N HIS A 40 8.48 -7.13 -11.50
CA HIS A 40 8.28 -6.23 -10.38
C HIS A 40 6.88 -5.60 -10.42
N ASP A 41 6.42 -5.09 -9.28
CA ASP A 41 5.17 -4.34 -9.17
C ASP A 41 5.10 -3.15 -10.15
N LEU A 42 6.24 -2.51 -10.42
CA LEU A 42 6.35 -1.41 -11.37
C LEU A 42 6.19 -1.83 -12.84
N ASP A 43 6.51 -3.09 -13.20
CA ASP A 43 6.32 -3.61 -14.56
C ASP A 43 4.82 -3.74 -14.88
N PHE A 44 4.02 -4.21 -13.92
CA PHE A 44 2.57 -4.27 -14.06
C PHE A 44 1.95 -2.87 -14.19
N LEU A 45 2.43 -1.89 -13.41
CA LEU A 45 1.98 -0.51 -13.54
C LEU A 45 2.35 0.07 -14.90
N LYS A 46 3.56 -0.18 -15.39
CA LYS A 46 4.02 0.28 -16.70
C LYS A 46 3.08 -0.23 -17.80
N GLU A 47 2.77 -1.53 -17.80
CA GLU A 47 1.86 -2.14 -18.77
C GLU A 47 0.44 -1.49 -18.71
N ALA A 48 -0.06 -1.19 -17.51
CA ALA A 48 -1.33 -0.49 -17.35
C ALA A 48 -1.25 0.97 -17.88
N ALA A 49 -0.17 1.69 -17.59
CA ALA A 49 0.03 3.06 -18.00
C ALA A 49 0.21 3.20 -19.53
N GLU A 50 0.86 2.24 -20.19
CA GLU A 50 1.05 2.23 -21.65
C GLU A 50 -0.27 2.15 -22.42
N SER A 51 -1.37 1.71 -21.78
CA SER A 51 -2.70 1.68 -22.37
C SER A 51 -3.47 3.00 -22.24
N VAL A 52 -2.95 3.96 -21.50
CA VAL A 52 -3.59 5.26 -21.27
C VAL A 52 -3.37 6.19 -22.47
N ALA A 53 -4.42 6.88 -22.89
CA ALA A 53 -4.34 7.84 -24.00
C ALA A 53 -3.42 9.02 -23.65
N ASP A 54 -2.86 9.65 -24.67
CA ASP A 54 -2.09 10.89 -24.54
C ASP A 54 -2.94 12.05 -23.99
N ALA A 55 -2.29 13.08 -23.46
CA ALA A 55 -2.91 14.24 -22.82
C ALA A 55 -3.81 13.90 -21.61
N ALA A 56 -3.43 12.86 -20.86
CA ALA A 56 -4.21 12.35 -19.74
C ALA A 56 -4.12 13.25 -18.50
N ASN A 57 -5.25 13.33 -17.77
CA ASN A 57 -5.28 13.78 -16.38
C ASN A 57 -5.18 12.55 -15.47
N ILE A 58 -4.18 12.55 -14.61
CA ILE A 58 -3.80 11.37 -13.82
C ILE A 58 -3.85 11.68 -12.34
N VAL A 59 -4.22 10.71 -11.52
CA VAL A 59 -4.09 10.78 -10.05
C VAL A 59 -3.39 9.56 -9.50
N GLU A 60 -2.45 9.77 -8.58
CA GLU A 60 -1.82 8.74 -7.79
C GLU A 60 -2.21 8.89 -6.33
N PHE A 61 -2.63 7.78 -5.72
CA PHE A 61 -2.95 7.70 -4.30
C PHE A 61 -1.82 7.00 -3.54
N GLY A 62 -1.13 7.76 -2.68
CA GLY A 62 0.03 7.31 -1.92
C GLY A 62 1.28 7.16 -2.78
N PRO A 63 1.80 8.25 -3.39
CA PRO A 63 3.03 8.22 -4.19
C PRO A 63 4.27 7.85 -3.39
N GLY A 64 4.25 8.06 -2.07
CA GLY A 64 5.43 7.88 -1.24
C GLY A 64 6.60 8.72 -1.74
N THR A 65 7.72 8.07 -2.06
CA THR A 65 8.92 8.71 -2.64
C THR A 65 8.81 9.06 -4.13
N GLY A 66 7.69 8.69 -4.78
CA GLY A 66 7.48 8.88 -6.22
C GLY A 66 8.07 7.77 -7.10
N ARG A 67 8.26 6.56 -6.55
CA ARG A 67 8.79 5.41 -7.31
C ARG A 67 7.85 5.03 -8.46
N ALA A 68 6.57 4.85 -8.17
CA ALA A 68 5.55 4.55 -9.16
C ALA A 68 5.25 5.75 -10.07
N THR A 69 5.25 6.96 -9.53
CA THR A 69 5.15 8.23 -10.28
C THR A 69 6.16 8.30 -11.43
N SER A 70 7.42 7.92 -11.15
CA SER A 70 8.50 7.93 -12.18
C SER A 70 8.20 7.02 -13.36
N VAL A 71 7.58 5.86 -13.11
CA VAL A 71 7.21 4.91 -14.17
C VAL A 71 6.09 5.47 -15.03
N VAL A 72 5.07 6.05 -14.43
CA VAL A 72 3.93 6.63 -15.16
C VAL A 72 4.38 7.83 -16.01
N ILE A 73 5.24 8.70 -15.48
CA ILE A 73 5.82 9.82 -16.23
C ILE A 73 6.65 9.33 -17.44
N ALA A 74 7.30 8.18 -17.32
CA ALA A 74 8.09 7.61 -18.41
C ALA A 74 7.24 6.86 -19.46
N ALA A 75 6.13 6.24 -19.01
CA ALA A 75 5.27 5.41 -19.86
C ALA A 75 4.27 6.24 -20.69
N ILE A 76 3.73 7.32 -20.14
CA ILE A 76 2.73 8.17 -20.81
C ILE A 76 3.42 9.37 -21.46
N LYS A 77 3.32 9.46 -22.77
CA LYS A 77 4.10 10.41 -23.57
C LYS A 77 3.71 11.87 -23.32
N ASP A 78 2.44 12.17 -23.14
CA ASP A 78 1.95 13.53 -22.92
C ASP A 78 0.98 13.53 -21.71
N ILE A 79 1.45 14.06 -20.58
CA ILE A 79 0.65 14.17 -19.35
C ILE A 79 0.15 15.60 -19.23
N LYS A 80 -1.17 15.79 -19.27
CA LYS A 80 -1.80 17.08 -19.08
C LYS A 80 -1.71 17.56 -17.62
N SER A 81 -2.02 16.67 -16.69
CA SER A 81 -1.88 16.92 -15.25
C SER A 81 -1.67 15.61 -14.48
N LEU A 82 -0.87 15.66 -13.42
CA LEU A 82 -0.67 14.56 -12.49
C LEU A 82 -0.90 15.06 -11.07
N THR A 83 -1.93 14.58 -10.40
CA THR A 83 -2.23 14.91 -9.01
C THR A 83 -1.67 13.80 -8.11
N LEU A 84 -0.79 14.15 -7.17
CA LEU A 84 -0.17 13.25 -6.20
C LEU A 84 -0.81 13.49 -4.83
N VAL A 85 -1.51 12.50 -4.27
CA VAL A 85 -2.22 12.58 -2.99
C VAL A 85 -1.49 11.74 -1.97
N GLU A 86 -0.85 12.39 -0.98
CA GLU A 86 -0.03 11.75 0.04
C GLU A 86 -0.35 12.31 1.42
N LEU A 87 -0.49 11.43 2.41
CA LEU A 87 -0.79 11.80 3.78
C LEU A 87 0.46 12.24 4.55
N SER A 88 1.61 11.65 4.26
CA SER A 88 2.88 11.95 4.91
C SER A 88 3.53 13.18 4.28
N ASP A 89 3.67 14.27 5.05
CA ASP A 89 4.40 15.47 4.62
C ASP A 89 5.83 15.14 4.19
N ARG A 90 6.51 14.28 4.94
CA ARG A 90 7.90 13.88 4.68
C ARG A 90 8.05 13.15 3.35
N MET A 91 7.12 12.21 3.05
CA MET A 91 7.10 11.51 1.77
C MET A 91 6.79 12.49 0.62
N LEU A 92 5.84 13.37 0.84
CA LEU A 92 5.44 14.38 -0.14
C LEU A 92 6.58 15.35 -0.47
N GLU A 93 7.38 15.77 0.53
CA GLU A 93 8.57 16.61 0.32
C GLU A 93 9.63 15.88 -0.53
N LYS A 94 9.93 14.62 -0.23
CA LYS A 94 10.82 13.80 -1.07
C LYS A 94 10.33 13.69 -2.53
N CYS A 95 9.02 13.52 -2.68
CA CYS A 95 8.39 13.49 -4.00
C CYS A 95 8.52 14.84 -4.73
N LYS A 96 8.31 15.97 -4.05
CA LYS A 96 8.51 17.32 -4.59
C LYS A 96 9.96 17.57 -5.01
N GLU A 97 10.93 17.17 -4.18
CA GLU A 97 12.36 17.27 -4.53
C GLU A 97 12.66 16.49 -5.82
N ARG A 98 12.17 15.25 -5.92
CA ARG A 98 12.40 14.36 -7.06
C ARG A 98 11.85 14.91 -8.37
N PHE A 99 10.70 15.56 -8.32
CA PHE A 99 10.00 16.05 -9.52
C PHE A 99 9.91 17.57 -9.61
N SER A 100 10.81 18.30 -8.96
CA SER A 100 10.81 19.77 -8.88
C SER A 100 10.75 20.50 -10.24
N SER A 101 11.26 19.89 -11.30
CA SER A 101 11.22 20.43 -12.67
C SER A 101 9.90 20.19 -13.41
N LYS A 102 8.99 19.37 -12.89
CA LYS A 102 7.77 18.92 -13.56
C LYS A 102 6.58 19.82 -13.20
N LYS A 103 6.27 20.82 -14.02
CA LYS A 103 5.22 21.82 -13.75
C LYS A 103 3.78 21.28 -13.84
N PHE A 104 3.58 20.12 -14.46
CA PHE A 104 2.27 19.48 -14.58
C PHE A 104 1.85 18.68 -13.34
N ILE A 105 2.72 18.61 -12.31
CA ILE A 105 2.45 17.87 -11.08
C ILE A 105 1.85 18.81 -10.03
N GLU A 106 0.74 18.39 -9.45
CA GLU A 106 0.09 19.00 -8.29
C GLU A 106 0.26 18.07 -7.08
N TYR A 107 0.68 18.63 -5.95
CA TYR A 107 0.94 17.90 -4.72
C TYR A 107 -0.14 18.23 -3.68
N ILE A 108 -0.85 17.21 -3.20
CA ILE A 108 -1.94 17.31 -2.25
C ILE A 108 -1.57 16.54 -0.98
N ASN A 109 -1.43 17.24 0.15
CA ASN A 109 -1.31 16.61 1.45
C ASN A 109 -2.70 16.31 1.99
N SER A 110 -3.13 15.05 1.90
CA SER A 110 -4.46 14.62 2.33
C SER A 110 -4.53 13.09 2.47
N ASP A 111 -5.45 12.62 3.32
CA ASP A 111 -5.90 11.23 3.24
C ASP A 111 -6.59 10.97 1.90
N THR A 112 -6.36 9.79 1.33
CA THR A 112 -6.89 9.40 0.02
C THR A 112 -8.42 9.39 -0.02
N ILE A 113 -9.07 8.87 1.01
CA ILE A 113 -10.54 8.78 1.08
C ILE A 113 -11.15 10.17 1.18
N ASP A 114 -10.56 11.06 2.00
CA ASP A 114 -11.01 12.45 2.15
C ASP A 114 -10.81 13.26 0.87
N PHE A 115 -9.67 13.09 0.20
CA PHE A 115 -9.43 13.69 -1.10
C PHE A 115 -10.48 13.26 -2.13
N ILE A 116 -10.74 11.95 -2.27
CA ILE A 116 -11.73 11.46 -3.23
C ILE A 116 -13.12 12.07 -2.96
N LEU A 117 -13.53 12.16 -1.69
CA LEU A 117 -14.82 12.73 -1.32
C LEU A 117 -14.93 14.22 -1.60
N SER A 118 -13.86 14.98 -1.44
CA SER A 118 -13.85 16.45 -1.68
C SER A 118 -13.51 16.83 -3.12
N ASN A 119 -12.87 15.93 -3.89
CA ASN A 119 -12.40 16.23 -5.24
C ASN A 119 -13.54 16.35 -6.25
N ASN A 120 -13.42 17.32 -7.16
CA ASN A 120 -14.33 17.53 -8.29
C ASN A 120 -13.64 17.39 -9.67
N LYS A 121 -12.34 17.07 -9.70
CA LYS A 121 -11.62 16.83 -10.95
C LYS A 121 -11.95 15.45 -11.49
N GLN A 122 -11.82 15.32 -12.80
CA GLN A 122 -11.95 14.03 -13.50
C GLN A 122 -10.60 13.58 -14.07
N PHE A 123 -10.35 12.28 -13.98
CA PHE A 123 -9.10 11.64 -14.36
C PHE A 123 -9.32 10.60 -15.46
N ASP A 124 -8.37 10.49 -16.35
CA ASP A 124 -8.30 9.44 -17.36
C ASP A 124 -7.70 8.17 -16.76
N PHE A 125 -6.75 8.35 -15.83
CA PHE A 125 -6.08 7.25 -15.14
C PHE A 125 -5.89 7.56 -13.66
N ALA A 126 -6.25 6.61 -12.82
CA ALA A 126 -5.95 6.60 -11.40
C ALA A 126 -5.10 5.38 -11.06
N PHE A 127 -4.18 5.49 -10.09
CA PHE A 127 -3.45 4.32 -9.63
C PHE A 127 -3.02 4.43 -8.17
N SER A 128 -2.79 3.28 -7.56
CA SER A 128 -2.23 3.17 -6.21
C SER A 128 -1.51 1.84 -6.04
N LEU A 129 -0.28 1.88 -5.59
CA LEU A 129 0.51 0.70 -5.27
C LEU A 129 0.70 0.61 -3.76
N TRP A 130 0.19 -0.46 -3.14
CA TRP A 130 0.37 -0.81 -1.72
C TRP A 130 -0.27 0.13 -0.70
N SER A 131 -0.68 1.35 -1.11
CA SER A 131 -1.11 2.43 -0.21
C SER A 131 -2.62 2.47 0.05
N PHE A 132 -3.47 2.22 -0.95
CA PHE A 132 -4.92 2.42 -0.86
C PHE A 132 -5.58 1.66 0.30
N SER A 133 -5.10 0.45 0.59
CA SER A 133 -5.58 -0.36 1.72
C SER A 133 -5.37 0.33 3.08
N HIS A 134 -4.30 1.10 3.24
CA HIS A 134 -4.01 1.81 4.49
C HIS A 134 -5.04 2.91 4.75
N SER A 135 -5.42 3.70 3.74
CA SER A 135 -6.46 4.72 3.87
C SER A 135 -7.84 4.11 4.17
N VAL A 136 -8.15 2.95 3.57
CA VAL A 136 -9.36 2.19 3.91
C VAL A 136 -9.32 1.74 5.38
N HIS A 137 -8.24 1.10 5.83
CA HIS A 137 -8.11 0.66 7.23
C HIS A 137 -8.13 1.84 8.21
N GLN A 138 -7.51 2.96 7.87
CA GLN A 138 -7.53 4.16 8.69
C GLN A 138 -8.96 4.69 8.87
N SER A 139 -9.76 4.74 7.80
CA SER A 139 -11.17 5.13 7.89
C SER A 139 -12.00 4.18 8.76
N LEU A 140 -11.77 2.86 8.63
CA LEU A 140 -12.42 1.86 9.48
C LEU A 140 -12.01 1.97 10.95
N LYS A 141 -10.73 2.26 11.22
CA LYS A 141 -10.18 2.41 12.59
C LYS A 141 -10.71 3.69 13.25
N SER A 142 -10.68 4.81 12.54
CA SER A 142 -10.99 6.13 13.12
C SER A 142 -12.49 6.37 13.35
N LEU A 143 -13.34 5.84 12.47
CA LEU A 143 -14.79 6.07 12.50
C LEU A 143 -15.59 4.87 13.08
N GLY A 144 -14.92 3.73 13.32
CA GLY A 144 -15.57 2.46 13.59
C GLY A 144 -16.04 1.76 12.33
N LEU A 145 -16.31 0.43 12.44
CA LEU A 145 -16.54 -0.42 11.27
C LEU A 145 -17.70 0.07 10.39
N GLU A 146 -18.86 0.38 10.97
CA GLU A 146 -20.05 0.72 10.18
C GLU A 146 -19.92 2.10 9.49
N ALA A 147 -19.58 3.15 10.25
CA ALA A 147 -19.40 4.49 9.67
C ALA A 147 -18.22 4.53 8.70
N GLY A 148 -17.12 3.83 9.02
CA GLY A 148 -15.97 3.71 8.14
C GLY A 148 -16.31 3.00 6.82
N LYS A 149 -17.07 1.89 6.86
CA LYS A 149 -17.54 1.21 5.64
C LYS A 149 -18.42 2.12 4.78
N ILE A 150 -19.32 2.90 5.39
CA ILE A 150 -20.17 3.85 4.65
C ILE A 150 -19.30 4.87 3.93
N LYS A 151 -18.37 5.53 4.64
CA LYS A 151 -17.46 6.54 4.06
C LYS A 151 -16.63 5.97 2.92
N VAL A 152 -16.05 4.78 3.11
CA VAL A 152 -15.22 4.12 2.08
C VAL A 152 -16.05 3.73 0.85
N ARG A 153 -17.27 3.20 1.05
CA ARG A 153 -18.18 2.89 -0.07
C ARG A 153 -18.50 4.14 -0.90
N GLU A 154 -18.83 5.23 -0.22
CA GLU A 154 -19.09 6.51 -0.88
C GLU A 154 -17.87 6.98 -1.70
N ALA A 155 -16.69 6.97 -1.10
CA ALA A 155 -15.45 7.39 -1.75
C ALA A 155 -15.11 6.52 -2.97
N ILE A 156 -15.10 5.20 -2.84
CA ILE A 156 -14.76 4.30 -3.96
C ILE A 156 -15.82 4.39 -5.07
N THR A 157 -17.10 4.47 -4.71
CA THR A 157 -18.16 4.67 -5.70
C THR A 157 -17.95 5.99 -6.44
N LYS A 158 -17.71 7.11 -5.73
CA LYS A 158 -17.43 8.40 -6.35
C LYS A 158 -16.19 8.37 -7.24
N LEU A 159 -15.09 7.72 -6.79
CA LEU A 159 -13.89 7.55 -7.61
C LEU A 159 -14.24 6.91 -8.96
N LEU A 160 -14.93 5.77 -8.93
CA LEU A 160 -15.13 4.93 -10.11
C LEU A 160 -16.26 5.42 -11.02
N THR A 161 -17.25 6.15 -10.50
CA THR A 161 -18.41 6.59 -11.29
C THR A 161 -18.39 8.08 -11.65
N ASN A 162 -17.66 8.90 -10.90
CA ASN A 162 -17.65 10.35 -11.08
C ASN A 162 -16.25 10.90 -11.35
N SER A 163 -15.25 10.51 -10.56
CA SER A 163 -13.89 11.05 -10.67
C SER A 163 -13.07 10.42 -11.80
N LEU A 164 -13.30 9.16 -12.16
CA LEU A 164 -12.83 8.66 -13.45
C LEU A 164 -13.73 9.19 -14.55
N LYS A 165 -13.17 9.56 -15.70
CA LYS A 165 -13.95 9.84 -16.92
C LYS A 165 -14.56 8.57 -17.48
N PRO A 166 -15.62 8.63 -18.28
CA PRO A 166 -16.06 7.49 -19.09
C PRO A 166 -14.87 6.93 -19.89
N GLY A 167 -14.67 5.61 -19.85
CA GLY A 167 -13.48 4.95 -20.41
C GLY A 167 -12.19 5.08 -19.62
N GLY A 168 -12.18 5.87 -18.54
CA GLY A 168 -11.02 5.98 -17.63
C GLY A 168 -10.81 4.73 -16.78
N SER A 169 -9.60 4.56 -16.25
CA SER A 169 -9.22 3.34 -15.53
C SER A 169 -8.56 3.62 -14.17
N PHE A 170 -8.66 2.62 -13.26
CA PHE A 170 -7.98 2.60 -11.98
C PHE A 170 -7.17 1.32 -11.85
N PHE A 171 -5.85 1.47 -11.67
CA PHE A 171 -4.92 0.38 -11.41
C PHE A 171 -4.58 0.33 -9.92
N LEU A 172 -4.75 -0.84 -9.30
CA LEU A 172 -4.52 -1.00 -7.86
C LEU A 172 -3.73 -2.27 -7.57
N ILE A 173 -2.64 -2.14 -6.80
CA ILE A 173 -1.98 -3.28 -6.16
C ILE A 173 -2.30 -3.27 -4.67
N HIS A 174 -2.85 -4.39 -4.20
CA HIS A 174 -3.27 -4.61 -2.82
C HIS A 174 -2.53 -5.82 -2.23
N PHE A 175 -2.08 -5.73 -0.98
CA PHE A 175 -1.45 -6.84 -0.28
C PHE A 175 -2.40 -8.05 -0.14
N ASP A 176 -1.85 -9.25 -0.29
CA ASP A 176 -2.53 -10.47 0.14
C ASP A 176 -2.31 -10.70 1.63
N SER A 177 -3.33 -10.43 2.43
CA SER A 177 -3.28 -10.59 3.88
C SER A 177 -3.10 -12.03 4.35
N LEU A 178 -3.31 -13.00 3.47
CA LEU A 178 -3.10 -14.44 3.75
C LEU A 178 -1.73 -14.95 3.28
N SER A 179 -0.92 -14.12 2.62
CA SER A 179 0.46 -14.49 2.28
C SER A 179 1.29 -14.78 3.53
N GLN A 180 2.37 -15.53 3.37
CA GLN A 180 3.29 -15.82 4.48
C GLN A 180 3.78 -14.53 5.14
N GLU A 181 4.16 -13.56 4.32
CA GLU A 181 4.65 -12.27 4.76
C GLU A 181 3.61 -11.50 5.60
N GLN A 182 2.42 -11.25 5.03
CA GLN A 182 1.41 -10.45 5.70
C GLN A 182 0.81 -11.14 6.92
N SER A 183 0.69 -12.48 6.91
CA SER A 183 0.14 -13.25 8.03
C SER A 183 0.94 -13.06 9.33
N ILE A 184 2.26 -12.87 9.25
CA ILE A 184 3.13 -12.61 10.39
C ILE A 184 2.81 -11.23 11.01
N SER A 185 2.75 -10.18 10.20
CA SER A 185 2.46 -8.81 10.68
C SER A 185 1.02 -8.66 11.15
N ILE A 186 0.05 -9.23 10.44
CA ILE A 186 -1.38 -9.16 10.78
C ILE A 186 -1.67 -9.85 12.11
N LYS A 187 -0.98 -10.94 12.43
CA LYS A 187 -1.13 -11.62 13.73
C LYS A 187 -0.83 -10.67 14.89
N GLN A 188 0.17 -9.81 14.77
CA GLN A 188 0.47 -8.79 15.78
C GLN A 188 -0.57 -7.67 15.79
N ARG A 189 -0.94 -7.16 14.62
CA ARG A 189 -1.93 -6.08 14.48
C ARG A 189 -3.32 -6.45 15.03
N ARG A 190 -3.70 -7.72 14.97
CA ARG A 190 -4.98 -8.22 15.52
C ARG A 190 -5.12 -8.02 17.03
N LYS A 191 -4.02 -7.95 17.78
CA LYS A 191 -4.05 -7.79 19.24
C LYS A 191 -4.55 -6.40 19.64
N ASP A 192 -4.17 -5.37 18.86
CA ASP A 192 -4.41 -3.98 19.22
C ASP A 192 -5.38 -3.27 18.26
N ASN A 193 -5.79 -3.94 17.19
CA ASN A 193 -6.62 -3.33 16.18
C ASN A 193 -7.86 -4.18 15.87
N PHE A 194 -9.02 -3.73 16.35
CA PHE A 194 -10.32 -4.39 16.15
C PHE A 194 -10.70 -4.63 14.68
N VAL A 195 -10.13 -3.84 13.76
CA VAL A 195 -10.37 -3.99 12.31
C VAL A 195 -9.86 -5.34 11.79
N PHE A 196 -8.85 -5.93 12.43
CA PHE A 196 -8.22 -7.19 12.02
C PHE A 196 -8.62 -8.42 12.86
N GLN A 197 -9.68 -8.35 13.66
CA GLN A 197 -10.02 -9.43 14.60
C GLN A 197 -10.56 -10.71 13.94
N GLU A 198 -11.10 -10.65 12.74
CA GLU A 198 -11.61 -11.83 12.03
C GLU A 198 -10.48 -12.68 11.42
N ASN A 199 -10.47 -13.98 11.79
CA ASN A 199 -9.28 -14.83 11.69
C ASN A 199 -9.07 -15.59 10.38
N THR A 200 -10.04 -15.62 9.46
CA THR A 200 -10.05 -16.63 8.37
C THR A 200 -10.20 -16.04 6.98
N GLN A 201 -10.37 -14.75 6.86
CA GLN A 201 -10.65 -14.08 5.59
C GLN A 201 -9.57 -13.07 5.24
N GLN A 202 -9.58 -12.63 3.99
CA GLN A 202 -8.77 -11.50 3.53
C GLN A 202 -9.01 -10.24 4.39
N SER A 203 -8.11 -9.28 4.30
CA SER A 203 -8.20 -8.04 5.07
C SER A 203 -9.55 -7.34 4.86
N PRO A 204 -10.06 -6.63 5.87
CA PRO A 204 -11.30 -5.87 5.75
C PRO A 204 -11.31 -4.88 4.58
N SER A 205 -10.15 -4.29 4.24
CA SER A 205 -10.03 -3.43 3.06
C SER A 205 -10.29 -4.18 1.77
N LYS A 206 -9.67 -5.37 1.60
CA LYS A 206 -9.89 -6.18 0.40
C LYS A 206 -11.34 -6.63 0.25
N LEU A 207 -11.92 -7.16 1.32
CA LEU A 207 -13.32 -7.61 1.30
C LEU A 207 -14.27 -6.47 0.94
N LEU A 208 -14.05 -5.27 1.51
CA LEU A 208 -14.88 -4.12 1.24
C LEU A 208 -14.71 -3.60 -0.21
N ILE A 209 -13.48 -3.58 -0.72
CA ILE A 209 -13.19 -3.22 -2.11
C ILE A 209 -13.90 -4.19 -3.05
N ASP A 210 -13.74 -5.50 -2.84
CA ASP A 210 -14.36 -6.53 -3.68
C ASP A 210 -15.89 -6.42 -3.69
N GLU A 211 -16.52 -6.19 -2.53
CA GLU A 211 -17.96 -5.98 -2.40
C GLU A 211 -18.44 -4.79 -3.25
N ILE A 212 -17.72 -3.66 -3.16
CA ILE A 212 -18.06 -2.45 -3.90
C ILE A 212 -17.90 -2.66 -5.41
N LEU A 213 -16.78 -3.26 -5.83
CA LEU A 213 -16.51 -3.55 -7.23
C LEU A 213 -17.56 -4.50 -7.83
N ALA A 214 -17.93 -5.56 -7.09
CA ALA A 214 -18.97 -6.49 -7.54
C ALA A 214 -20.32 -5.79 -7.72
N LYS A 215 -20.70 -4.91 -6.80
CA LYS A 215 -21.94 -4.12 -6.89
C LYS A 215 -21.94 -3.20 -8.11
N LEU A 216 -20.85 -2.43 -8.32
CA LEU A 216 -20.74 -1.50 -9.44
C LEU A 216 -20.70 -2.26 -10.80
N LYS A 217 -20.05 -3.42 -10.86
CA LYS A 217 -20.06 -4.27 -12.06
C LYS A 217 -21.47 -4.78 -12.36
N ASN A 218 -22.23 -5.21 -11.36
CA ASN A 218 -23.60 -5.65 -11.51
C ASN A 218 -24.51 -4.51 -12.01
N ASN A 219 -24.26 -3.28 -11.57
CA ASN A 219 -24.96 -2.09 -12.07
C ASN A 219 -24.52 -1.68 -13.48
N ARG A 220 -23.47 -2.29 -14.04
CA ARG A 220 -22.84 -1.96 -15.32
C ARG A 220 -22.11 -0.62 -15.35
N ASP A 221 -21.75 -0.06 -14.19
CA ASP A 221 -21.00 1.20 -14.10
C ASP A 221 -19.54 1.00 -14.48
N ILE A 222 -18.99 -0.17 -14.14
CA ILE A 222 -17.60 -0.53 -14.39
C ILE A 222 -17.45 -1.94 -14.95
N ASP A 223 -16.26 -2.24 -15.46
CA ASP A 223 -15.73 -3.59 -15.58
C ASP A 223 -14.42 -3.70 -14.79
N PHE A 224 -14.09 -4.89 -14.28
CA PHE A 224 -12.82 -5.12 -13.60
C PHE A 224 -12.34 -6.55 -13.72
N GLY A 225 -11.01 -6.69 -13.73
CA GLY A 225 -10.29 -7.92 -13.47
C GLY A 225 -9.51 -7.81 -12.16
N CYS A 226 -9.45 -8.91 -11.41
CA CYS A 226 -8.60 -9.05 -10.23
C CYS A 226 -7.77 -10.33 -10.37
N GLN A 227 -6.44 -10.21 -10.31
CA GLN A 227 -5.52 -11.34 -10.36
C GLN A 227 -4.79 -11.48 -9.04
N HIS A 228 -4.69 -12.70 -8.53
CA HIS A 228 -3.91 -13.04 -7.35
C HIS A 228 -2.54 -13.55 -7.76
N PHE A 229 -1.50 -12.99 -7.15
CA PHE A 229 -0.12 -13.38 -7.39
C PHE A 229 0.54 -13.82 -6.08
N ILE A 230 1.24 -14.96 -6.15
CA ILE A 230 2.18 -15.39 -5.14
C ILE A 230 3.56 -14.95 -5.62
N GLY A 231 4.29 -14.20 -4.80
CA GLY A 231 5.59 -13.67 -5.16
C GLY A 231 6.72 -14.67 -4.99
N GLU A 232 7.90 -14.29 -5.46
CA GLU A 232 9.12 -15.02 -5.16
C GLU A 232 9.47 -14.87 -3.68
N PRO A 233 10.04 -15.91 -3.03
CA PRO A 233 10.42 -15.82 -1.63
C PRO A 233 11.49 -14.74 -1.39
N ILE A 234 11.21 -13.80 -0.51
CA ILE A 234 12.18 -12.84 0.01
C ILE A 234 13.14 -13.60 0.91
N LYS A 235 14.44 -13.52 0.61
CA LYS A 235 15.48 -14.20 1.38
C LYS A 235 16.13 -13.23 2.38
N PHE A 236 16.18 -13.63 3.64
CA PHE A 236 16.94 -13.00 4.70
C PHE A 236 18.09 -13.92 5.13
N ASN A 237 19.28 -13.35 5.33
CA ASN A 237 20.46 -14.11 5.70
C ASN A 237 20.55 -14.38 7.21
N SER A 238 19.75 -13.66 8.01
CA SER A 238 19.70 -13.82 9.47
C SER A 238 18.30 -13.48 10.02
N MET A 239 18.05 -13.91 11.26
CA MET A 239 16.86 -13.52 12.02
C MET A 239 16.82 -12.00 12.27
N ASP A 240 17.97 -11.37 12.49
CA ASP A 240 18.08 -9.93 12.72
C ASP A 240 17.63 -9.12 11.50
N GLU A 241 18.07 -9.53 10.30
CA GLU A 241 17.63 -8.92 9.02
C GLU A 241 16.12 -9.06 8.80
N ALA A 242 15.54 -10.21 9.12
CA ALA A 242 14.11 -10.43 8.99
C ALA A 242 13.32 -9.59 10.03
N LEU A 243 13.79 -9.50 11.26
CA LEU A 243 13.17 -8.66 12.30
C LEU A 243 13.21 -7.18 11.93
N GLU A 244 14.35 -6.69 11.46
CA GLU A 244 14.50 -5.32 10.95
C GLU A 244 13.50 -5.01 9.85
N TYR A 245 13.36 -5.93 8.88
CA TYR A 245 12.38 -5.81 7.82
C TYR A 245 10.94 -5.67 8.35
N TYR A 246 10.51 -6.58 9.24
CA TYR A 246 9.14 -6.55 9.75
C TYR A 246 8.85 -5.30 10.57
N LEU A 247 9.77 -4.88 11.40
CA LEU A 247 9.56 -3.74 12.29
C LEU A 247 9.64 -2.39 11.57
N ASN A 248 10.46 -2.28 10.53
CA ASN A 248 10.63 -1.04 9.79
C ASN A 248 9.68 -0.90 8.59
N PHE A 249 9.05 -1.98 8.13
CA PHE A 249 8.21 -1.94 6.94
C PHE A 249 6.74 -2.28 7.20
N HIS A 250 6.49 -3.30 8.01
CA HIS A 250 5.12 -3.75 8.23
C HIS A 250 4.50 -3.30 9.54
N MET A 251 5.33 -2.95 10.51
CA MET A 251 4.88 -2.72 11.88
C MET A 251 5.31 -1.36 12.46
N GLU A 252 5.85 -0.49 11.64
CA GLU A 252 6.36 0.81 12.08
C GLU A 252 5.33 1.64 12.86
N SER A 253 4.08 1.68 12.40
CA SER A 253 3.00 2.40 13.10
C SER A 253 2.50 1.65 14.33
N HIS A 254 2.44 0.32 14.27
CA HIS A 254 2.01 -0.53 15.38
C HIS A 254 3.02 -0.49 16.53
N PHE A 255 4.30 -0.49 16.17
CA PHE A 255 5.40 -0.45 17.11
C PHE A 255 5.41 0.82 17.96
N ASN A 256 5.15 1.96 17.36
CA ASN A 256 5.06 3.24 18.05
C ASN A 256 3.89 3.32 19.04
N GLU A 257 2.85 2.51 18.83
CA GLU A 257 1.66 2.41 19.70
C GLU A 257 1.83 1.34 20.80
N SER A 258 2.80 0.42 20.68
CA SER A 258 2.95 -0.71 21.59
C SER A 258 3.90 -0.40 22.78
N LYS A 259 3.41 -0.73 24.00
CA LYS A 259 4.18 -0.57 25.24
C LYS A 259 5.14 -1.74 25.53
N ASN A 260 5.12 -2.83 24.75
CA ASN A 260 5.84 -4.06 25.09
C ASN A 260 6.64 -4.64 23.90
N ILE A 261 7.66 -3.90 23.48
CA ILE A 261 8.56 -4.23 22.38
C ILE A 261 9.23 -5.61 22.51
N GLN A 262 9.58 -6.01 23.72
CA GLN A 262 10.24 -7.29 23.94
C GLN A 262 9.34 -8.48 23.58
N VAL A 263 8.07 -8.41 23.97
CA VAL A 263 7.08 -9.44 23.64
C VAL A 263 6.86 -9.51 22.14
N ILE A 264 6.77 -8.36 21.47
CA ILE A 264 6.62 -8.30 20.02
C ILE A 264 7.83 -8.95 19.33
N LEU A 265 9.04 -8.64 19.74
CA LEU A 265 10.25 -9.23 19.18
C LEU A 265 10.31 -10.76 19.39
N GLU A 266 9.95 -11.25 20.57
CA GLU A 266 9.91 -12.68 20.87
C GLU A 266 8.86 -13.41 19.99
N GLU A 267 7.67 -12.85 19.86
CA GLU A 267 6.61 -13.43 19.06
C GLU A 267 6.93 -13.40 17.57
N LEU A 268 7.43 -12.27 17.04
CA LEU A 268 7.90 -12.18 15.66
C LEU A 268 9.02 -13.19 15.38
N THR A 269 9.98 -13.29 16.28
CA THR A 269 11.06 -14.29 16.18
C THR A 269 10.50 -15.70 16.06
N ASN A 270 9.53 -16.06 16.90
CA ASN A 270 8.91 -17.38 16.89
C ASN A 270 8.11 -17.63 15.59
N ASP A 271 7.43 -16.60 15.07
CA ASP A 271 6.67 -16.74 13.82
C ASP A 271 7.58 -16.81 12.59
N ILE A 272 8.63 -15.99 12.53
CA ILE A 272 9.62 -15.98 11.45
C ILE A 272 10.44 -17.27 11.44
N LYS A 273 10.78 -17.83 12.62
CA LYS A 273 11.54 -19.06 12.76
C LYS A 273 10.92 -20.26 12.05
N LYS A 274 9.61 -20.27 11.82
CA LYS A 274 8.91 -21.31 11.06
C LYS A 274 9.35 -21.37 9.60
N PHE A 275 9.95 -20.32 9.08
CA PHE A 275 10.44 -20.17 7.71
C PHE A 275 11.98 -20.25 7.62
N GLN A 276 12.65 -20.63 8.72
CA GLN A 276 14.09 -20.75 8.78
C GLN A 276 14.53 -22.11 8.22
N SER A 277 15.48 -22.08 7.29
CA SER A 277 16.14 -23.27 6.73
C SER A 277 17.27 -23.76 7.64
N LEU A 278 17.78 -24.96 7.36
CA LEU A 278 18.88 -25.56 8.13
C LEU A 278 20.18 -24.75 8.08
N ASP A 279 20.41 -24.01 7.01
CA ASP A 279 21.56 -23.11 6.84
C ASP A 279 21.39 -21.76 7.58
N GLY A 280 20.30 -21.59 8.32
CA GLY A 280 19.98 -20.37 9.05
C GLY A 280 19.30 -19.29 8.22
N SER A 281 19.23 -19.42 6.90
CA SER A 281 18.52 -18.48 6.04
C SER A 281 17.00 -18.57 6.24
N ILE A 282 16.31 -17.47 5.99
CA ILE A 282 14.85 -17.37 6.12
C ILE A 282 14.28 -17.00 4.75
N LYS A 283 13.21 -17.69 4.34
CA LYS A 283 12.52 -17.44 3.08
C LYS A 283 11.04 -17.23 3.34
N ILE A 284 10.53 -16.05 3.02
CA ILE A 284 9.14 -15.65 3.27
C ILE A 284 8.52 -15.15 1.97
N THR A 285 7.40 -15.75 1.60
CA THR A 285 6.72 -15.47 0.33
C THR A 285 5.69 -14.36 0.50
N PRO A 286 5.82 -13.23 -0.24
CA PRO A 286 4.80 -12.19 -0.30
C PRO A 286 3.66 -12.61 -1.23
N GLY A 287 2.55 -11.86 -1.18
CA GLY A 287 1.42 -12.04 -2.09
C GLY A 287 0.71 -10.73 -2.36
N CYS A 288 0.09 -10.62 -3.53
CA CYS A 288 -0.69 -9.45 -3.87
C CYS A 288 -1.90 -9.76 -4.74
N PHE A 289 -2.82 -8.80 -4.78
CA PHE A 289 -3.90 -8.73 -5.74
C PHE A 289 -3.67 -7.52 -6.64
N ILE A 290 -3.77 -7.72 -7.96
CA ILE A 290 -3.68 -6.66 -8.96
C ILE A 290 -5.06 -6.48 -9.57
N TYR A 291 -5.59 -5.27 -9.46
CA TYR A 291 -6.87 -4.88 -10.02
C TYR A 291 -6.66 -3.95 -11.21
N ASN A 292 -7.31 -4.28 -12.31
CA ASN A 292 -7.51 -3.40 -13.45
C ASN A 292 -9.00 -3.09 -13.55
N ILE A 293 -9.38 -1.85 -13.29
CA ILE A 293 -10.77 -1.41 -13.20
C ILE A 293 -11.00 -0.35 -14.27
N ALA A 294 -12.03 -0.51 -15.08
CA ALA A 294 -12.39 0.44 -16.13
C ALA A 294 -13.81 0.96 -15.89
N ARG A 295 -14.00 2.29 -15.92
CA ARG A 295 -15.31 2.90 -15.97
C ARG A 295 -15.91 2.71 -17.35
N LYS A 296 -17.16 2.26 -17.42
CA LYS A 296 -17.87 2.15 -18.71
C LYS A 296 -18.29 3.52 -19.26
N ASN A 297 -18.48 3.57 -20.57
CA ASN A 297 -18.97 4.76 -21.27
C ASN A 297 -20.43 5.05 -20.99
#